data_bd4bc308388ad90ca29e852ef7f1c4e4
#
_entry.id   bd4bc308388ad90ca29e852ef7f1c4e4
#
_cell.length_a   1.000
_cell.length_b   1.000
_cell.length_c   1.000
_cell.angle_alpha   90.00
_cell.angle_beta   90.00
_cell.angle_gamma   90.00
#
_symmetry.space_group_name_H-M   'P 1'
#
loop_
_entity.id
_entity.type
_entity.pdbx_description
1 polymer ?
#
loop_
_entity_poly.entity_id
_entity_poly.type
_entity_poly.pdbx_seq_one_letter_code
_entity_poly.pdbx_strand_id
1 'polypeptide(L)'
;LLVVKQGSYGALLFDANGRFFAAPAYPLEDVRDPTGAGDAFAGGFLGHLARRLVSSGAVGWGDYTRALIYGNIMGSFACEQFGVEAIRALSADHIAARYREFVSFTHFDGDWRAE
;
A
#
# COMPACT_ATOMS: atom_id res chain seq x y z
N LEU A 1 -9.20 -11.41 -8.30
CA LEU A 1 -8.31 -10.70 -7.38
C LEU A 1 -9.04 -10.44 -6.06
N LEU A 2 -8.41 -10.79 -4.96
CA LEU A 2 -8.93 -10.59 -3.61
C LEU A 2 -7.91 -9.83 -2.78
N VAL A 3 -8.36 -8.75 -2.15
CA VAL A 3 -7.57 -7.98 -1.19
C VAL A 3 -8.19 -8.16 0.19
N VAL A 4 -7.39 -8.60 1.15
CA VAL A 4 -7.79 -8.75 2.54
C VAL A 4 -7.00 -7.74 3.37
N LYS A 5 -7.70 -6.76 3.94
CA LYS A 5 -7.09 -5.77 4.83
C LYS A 5 -7.10 -6.31 6.26
N GLN A 6 -6.00 -6.17 6.96
CA GLN A 6 -5.79 -6.72 8.31
C GLN A 6 -5.43 -5.65 9.33
N GLY A 7 -5.83 -4.41 9.10
CA GLY A 7 -5.55 -3.30 10.01
C GLY A 7 -4.05 -3.10 10.25
N SER A 8 -3.62 -3.17 11.50
CA SER A 8 -2.22 -2.99 11.89
C SER A 8 -1.29 -4.09 11.38
N TYR A 9 -1.83 -5.20 10.89
CA TYR A 9 -1.02 -6.30 10.34
C TYR A 9 -0.78 -6.17 8.83
N GLY A 10 -1.34 -5.16 8.18
CA GLY A 10 -1.14 -4.91 6.76
C GLY A 10 -2.24 -5.44 5.88
N ALA A 11 -1.88 -5.97 4.71
CA ALA A 11 -2.84 -6.44 3.72
C ALA A 11 -2.30 -7.64 2.93
N LEU A 12 -3.23 -8.45 2.46
CA LEU A 12 -2.95 -9.64 1.67
C LEU A 12 -3.60 -9.50 0.30
N LEU A 13 -2.94 -10.03 -0.71
CA LEU A 13 -3.40 -10.02 -2.10
C LEU A 13 -3.36 -11.44 -2.65
N PHE A 14 -4.45 -11.86 -3.25
CA PHE A 14 -4.59 -13.19 -3.87
C PHE A 14 -5.13 -13.05 -5.29
N ASP A 15 -4.66 -13.86 -6.20
CA ASP A 15 -5.28 -13.98 -7.52
C ASP A 15 -5.87 -15.40 -7.77
N ALA A 16 -6.57 -15.54 -8.87
CA ALA A 16 -7.20 -16.81 -9.25
C ALA A 16 -6.19 -17.91 -9.60
N ASN A 17 -4.94 -17.54 -9.88
CA ASN A 17 -3.87 -18.48 -10.26
C ASN A 17 -3.05 -18.96 -9.06
N GLY A 18 -3.47 -18.62 -7.85
CA GLY A 18 -2.79 -19.01 -6.62
C GLY A 18 -1.60 -18.12 -6.25
N ARG A 19 -1.38 -16.99 -6.93
CA ARG A 19 -0.36 -16.04 -6.52
C ARG A 19 -0.80 -15.31 -5.26
N PHE A 20 0.16 -15.05 -4.41
CA PHE A 20 -0.05 -14.45 -3.12
C PHE A 20 1.01 -13.39 -2.86
N PHE A 21 0.61 -12.26 -2.27
CA PHE A 21 1.51 -11.21 -1.83
C PHE A 21 1.01 -10.66 -0.49
N ALA A 22 1.93 -10.47 0.45
CA ALA A 22 1.65 -9.87 1.74
C ALA A 22 2.46 -8.61 1.92
N ALA A 23 1.81 -7.51 2.28
CA ALA A 23 2.48 -6.27 2.60
C ALA A 23 2.19 -5.91 4.05
N PRO A 24 3.22 -5.55 4.85
CA PRO A 24 3.00 -5.10 6.22
C PRO A 24 2.32 -3.74 6.23
N ALA A 25 1.70 -3.38 7.34
CA ALA A 25 1.29 -2.01 7.56
C ALA A 25 2.53 -1.14 7.76
N TYR A 26 2.40 0.16 7.44
CA TYR A 26 3.45 1.11 7.79
C TYR A 26 3.57 1.21 9.31
N PRO A 27 4.78 1.09 9.88
CA PRO A 27 4.95 1.14 11.33
C PRO A 27 4.71 2.56 11.83
N LEU A 28 3.61 2.75 12.56
CA LEU A 28 3.24 4.03 13.16
C LEU A 28 3.49 3.97 14.66
N GLU A 29 4.18 4.97 15.19
CA GLU A 29 4.38 5.10 16.63
C GLU A 29 3.10 5.57 17.32
N ASP A 30 2.31 6.40 16.65
CA ASP A 30 1.11 7.01 17.20
C ASP A 30 -0.01 6.99 16.16
N VAL A 31 -1.03 6.18 16.42
CA VAL A 31 -2.25 6.14 15.61
C VAL A 31 -3.26 7.10 16.23
N ARG A 32 -3.52 8.21 15.54
CA ARG A 32 -4.43 9.23 16.07
C ARG A 32 -5.88 8.89 15.83
N ASP A 33 -6.24 8.53 14.59
CA ASP A 33 -7.61 8.22 14.25
C ASP A 33 -7.63 7.26 13.05
N PRO A 34 -8.08 6.00 13.24
CA PRO A 34 -8.17 5.05 12.14
C PRO A 34 -9.37 5.28 11.22
N THR A 35 -10.25 6.25 11.53
CA THR A 35 -11.43 6.53 10.73
C THR A 35 -11.02 6.99 9.34
N GLY A 36 -11.60 6.36 8.32
CA GLY A 36 -11.30 6.67 6.92
C GLY A 36 -10.04 5.99 6.37
N ALA A 37 -9.29 5.24 7.17
CA ALA A 37 -8.10 4.54 6.70
C ALA A 37 -8.42 3.52 5.61
N GLY A 38 -9.55 2.82 5.73
CA GLY A 38 -10.01 1.87 4.72
C GLY A 38 -10.35 2.52 3.39
N ASP A 39 -11.01 3.69 3.44
CA ASP A 39 -11.34 4.46 2.24
C ASP A 39 -10.07 5.04 1.60
N ALA A 40 -9.14 5.52 2.40
CA ALA A 40 -7.84 5.99 1.91
C ALA A 40 -7.04 4.86 1.28
N PHE A 41 -7.06 3.67 1.87
CA PHE A 41 -6.45 2.47 1.29
C PHE A 41 -7.04 2.18 -0.09
N ALA A 42 -8.37 2.13 -0.19
CA ALA A 42 -9.03 1.87 -1.47
C ALA A 42 -8.67 2.93 -2.51
N GLY A 43 -8.61 4.19 -2.12
CA GLY A 43 -8.19 5.29 -2.99
C GLY A 43 -6.76 5.14 -3.50
N GLY A 44 -5.83 4.77 -2.65
CA GLY A 44 -4.44 4.50 -3.03
C GLY A 44 -4.31 3.31 -3.96
N PHE A 45 -4.96 2.22 -3.63
CA PHE A 45 -4.95 0.99 -4.43
C PHE A 45 -5.55 1.23 -5.83
N LEU A 46 -6.76 1.72 -5.90
CA LEU A 46 -7.46 1.95 -7.16
C LEU A 46 -6.82 3.08 -7.97
N GLY A 47 -6.34 4.11 -7.30
CA GLY A 47 -5.67 5.24 -7.96
C GLY A 47 -4.42 4.82 -8.71
N HIS A 48 -3.62 3.93 -8.11
CA HIS A 48 -2.44 3.39 -8.79
C HIS A 48 -2.84 2.58 -10.02
N LEU A 49 -3.80 1.67 -9.89
CA LEU A 49 -4.27 0.85 -11.01
C LEU A 49 -4.85 1.70 -12.13
N ALA A 50 -5.63 2.72 -11.80
CA ALA A 50 -6.20 3.63 -12.79
C ALA A 50 -5.11 4.34 -13.60
N ARG A 51 -4.07 4.84 -12.93
CA ARG A 51 -2.93 5.48 -13.61
C ARG A 51 -2.20 4.50 -14.53
N ARG A 52 -2.02 3.26 -14.09
CA ARG A 52 -1.37 2.23 -14.90
C ARG A 52 -2.19 1.88 -16.13
N LEU A 53 -3.50 1.77 -15.99
CA LEU A 53 -4.40 1.52 -17.13
C LEU A 53 -4.31 2.63 -18.18
N VAL A 54 -4.28 3.90 -17.74
CA VAL A 54 -4.16 5.04 -18.65
C VAL A 54 -2.81 5.04 -19.36
N SER A 55 -1.72 4.76 -18.63
CA SER A 55 -0.36 4.87 -19.20
C SER A 55 0.07 3.66 -20.03
N SER A 56 -0.40 2.45 -19.71
CA SER A 56 0.04 1.22 -20.36
C SER A 56 -1.07 0.40 -21.01
N GLY A 57 -2.34 0.75 -20.78
CA GLY A 57 -3.50 0.06 -21.34
C GLY A 57 -3.86 -1.26 -20.66
N ALA A 58 -3.03 -1.77 -19.76
CA ALA A 58 -3.27 -3.03 -19.05
C ALA A 58 -2.58 -3.02 -17.69
N VAL A 59 -3.07 -3.86 -16.79
CA VAL A 59 -2.45 -4.07 -15.47
C VAL A 59 -2.16 -5.56 -15.28
N GLY A 60 -1.05 -5.85 -14.61
CA GLY A 60 -0.63 -7.20 -14.30
C GLY A 60 -0.31 -7.34 -12.82
N TRP A 61 0.23 -8.50 -12.44
CA TRP A 61 0.53 -8.83 -11.05
C TRP A 61 1.44 -7.80 -10.37
N GLY A 62 2.48 -7.33 -11.07
CA GLY A 62 3.37 -6.31 -10.53
C GLY A 62 2.66 -5.00 -10.21
N ASP A 63 1.65 -4.64 -10.99
CA ASP A 63 0.84 -3.45 -10.72
C ASP A 63 -0.06 -3.65 -9.51
N TYR A 64 -0.64 -4.84 -9.35
CA TYR A 64 -1.45 -5.16 -8.17
C TYR A 64 -0.65 -5.14 -6.88
N THR A 65 0.57 -5.68 -6.88
CA THR A 65 1.43 -5.64 -5.69
C THR A 65 1.83 -4.22 -5.32
N ARG A 66 2.19 -3.40 -6.30
CA ARG A 66 2.46 -1.98 -6.05
C ARG A 66 1.23 -1.23 -5.57
N ALA A 67 0.06 -1.54 -6.14
CA ALA A 67 -1.20 -0.95 -5.71
C ALA A 67 -1.48 -1.23 -4.23
N LEU A 68 -1.17 -2.44 -3.75
CA LEU A 68 -1.33 -2.80 -2.35
C LEU A 68 -0.45 -1.92 -1.45
N ILE A 69 0.78 -1.67 -1.86
CA ILE A 69 1.70 -0.77 -1.15
C ILE A 69 1.13 0.66 -1.12
N TYR A 70 0.65 1.18 -2.25
CA TYR A 70 0.02 2.50 -2.28
C TYR A 70 -1.21 2.58 -1.37
N GLY A 71 -2.00 1.52 -1.31
CA GLY A 71 -3.11 1.43 -0.37
C GLY A 71 -2.64 1.55 1.08
N ASN A 72 -1.61 0.80 1.46
CA ASN A 72 -1.02 0.87 2.80
C ASN A 72 -0.44 2.26 3.11
N ILE A 73 0.19 2.90 2.13
CA ILE A 73 0.72 4.27 2.27
C ILE A 73 -0.41 5.24 2.59
N MET A 74 -1.45 5.26 1.79
CA MET A 74 -2.56 6.19 1.98
C MET A 74 -3.32 5.92 3.27
N GLY A 75 -3.53 4.65 3.61
CA GLY A 75 -4.13 4.27 4.89
C GLY A 75 -3.29 4.73 6.07
N SER A 76 -1.96 4.64 5.98
CA SER A 76 -1.05 5.09 7.04
C SER A 76 -1.14 6.61 7.28
N PHE A 77 -1.22 7.40 6.22
CA PHE A 77 -1.39 8.85 6.36
C PHE A 77 -2.74 9.20 6.99
N ALA A 78 -3.80 8.46 6.65
CA ALA A 78 -5.11 8.66 7.25
C ALA A 78 -5.11 8.35 8.76
N CYS A 79 -4.37 7.33 9.20
CA CYS A 79 -4.24 6.98 10.62
C CYS A 79 -3.38 7.96 11.40
N GLU A 80 -2.38 8.55 10.75
CA GLU A 80 -1.38 9.42 11.38
C GLU A 80 -1.91 10.84 11.59
N GLN A 81 -2.86 11.27 10.78
CA GLN A 81 -3.35 12.65 10.74
C GLN A 81 -4.88 12.70 10.86
N PHE A 82 -5.40 13.83 11.33
CA PHE A 82 -6.83 14.02 11.48
C PHE A 82 -7.49 14.43 10.16
N GLY A 83 -8.44 13.59 9.70
CA GLY A 83 -9.43 13.98 8.69
C GLY A 83 -8.93 14.06 7.26
N VAL A 84 -9.89 14.35 6.38
CA VAL A 84 -9.70 14.43 4.92
C VAL A 84 -8.75 15.54 4.52
N GLU A 85 -8.67 16.61 5.29
CA GLU A 85 -7.81 17.76 4.99
C GLU A 85 -6.33 17.41 5.02
N ALA A 86 -5.92 16.54 5.93
CA ALA A 86 -4.57 16.04 6.00
C ALA A 86 -4.20 15.26 4.74
N ILE A 87 -5.13 14.44 4.22
CA ILE A 87 -4.96 13.73 2.95
C ILE A 87 -4.81 14.71 1.77
N ARG A 88 -5.62 15.77 1.75
CA ARG A 88 -5.54 16.79 0.72
C ARG A 88 -4.21 17.56 0.72
N ALA A 89 -3.60 17.69 1.89
CA ALA A 89 -2.31 18.37 2.03
C ALA A 89 -1.12 17.50 1.61
N LEU A 90 -1.31 16.21 1.33
CA LEU A 90 -0.23 15.34 0.89
C LEU A 90 0.27 15.71 -0.48
N SER A 91 1.59 15.83 -0.61
CA SER A 91 2.24 16.00 -1.90
C SER A 91 2.66 14.65 -2.48
N ALA A 92 2.93 14.64 -3.79
CA ALA A 92 3.52 13.48 -4.45
C ALA A 92 4.86 13.09 -3.81
N ASP A 93 5.63 14.07 -3.31
CA ASP A 93 6.91 13.82 -2.66
C ASP A 93 6.77 13.08 -1.34
N HIS A 94 5.75 13.39 -0.54
CA HIS A 94 5.45 12.66 0.70
C HIS A 94 5.12 11.20 0.41
N ILE A 95 4.29 10.95 -0.59
CA ILE A 95 3.89 9.61 -0.99
C ILE A 95 5.10 8.85 -1.52
N ALA A 96 5.90 9.46 -2.37
CA ALA A 96 7.11 8.84 -2.93
C ALA A 96 8.14 8.51 -1.84
N ALA A 97 8.31 9.38 -0.85
CA ALA A 97 9.22 9.13 0.27
C ALA A 97 8.76 7.89 1.08
N ARG A 98 7.48 7.80 1.38
CA ARG A 98 6.94 6.65 2.11
C ARG A 98 6.97 5.37 1.28
N TYR A 99 6.79 5.46 -0.03
CA TYR A 99 6.98 4.32 -0.92
C TYR A 99 8.42 3.78 -0.84
N ARG A 100 9.41 4.65 -0.86
CA ARG A 100 10.82 4.25 -0.71
C ARG A 100 11.10 3.60 0.64
N GLU A 101 10.45 4.08 1.71
CA GLU A 101 10.55 3.44 3.02
C GLU A 101 9.99 2.01 2.98
N PHE A 102 8.85 1.79 2.33
CA PHE A 102 8.30 0.44 2.14
C PHE A 102 9.27 -0.48 1.40
N VAL A 103 9.89 0.01 0.32
CA VAL A 103 10.92 -0.76 -0.38
C VAL A 103 12.05 -1.13 0.59
N SER A 104 12.49 -0.19 1.40
CA SER A 104 13.60 -0.37 2.34
C SER A 104 13.32 -1.45 3.38
N PHE A 105 12.15 -1.42 4.04
CA PHE A 105 11.90 -2.35 5.14
C PHE A 105 11.21 -3.65 4.70
N THR A 106 10.75 -3.77 3.46
CA THR A 106 10.21 -5.04 2.93
C THR A 106 11.22 -5.83 2.14
N HIS A 107 12.33 -5.21 1.75
CA HIS A 107 13.34 -5.87 0.95
C HIS A 107 14.15 -6.87 1.79
N PHE A 108 14.46 -8.02 1.19
CA PHE A 108 15.35 -9.01 1.80
C PHE A 108 16.13 -9.75 0.71
N ASP A 109 17.27 -10.34 1.09
CA ASP A 109 18.05 -11.16 0.19
C ASP A 109 17.34 -12.51 -0.01
N GLY A 110 16.88 -12.75 -1.24
CA GLY A 110 16.15 -13.97 -1.61
C GLY A 110 17.04 -15.20 -1.82
N ASP A 111 18.37 -15.06 -1.81
CA ASP A 111 19.28 -16.18 -1.98
C ASP A 111 19.31 -17.03 -0.72
N TRP A 112 18.70 -18.22 -0.81
CA TRP A 112 18.72 -19.17 0.30
C TRP A 112 20.05 -19.91 0.33
N ARG A 113 20.65 -20.00 1.55
CA ARG A 113 21.87 -20.75 1.78
C ARG A 113 21.69 -21.66 2.99
N ALA A 114 22.10 -22.92 2.84
CA ALA A 114 22.21 -23.82 3.98
C ALA A 114 23.49 -23.45 4.76
N GLU A 115 23.31 -23.09 6.02
CA GLU A 115 24.43 -22.80 6.92
C GLU A 115 24.66 -23.93 7.90
#